data_b7fe5d6e12a3ff82ef0c005c619ecdb9
#
_entry.id   b7fe5d6e12a3ff82ef0c005c619ecdb9
#
_cell.length_a   1.000
_cell.length_b   1.000
_cell.length_c   1.000
_cell.angle_alpha   90.00
_cell.angle_beta   90.00
_cell.angle_gamma   90.00
#
_symmetry.space_group_name_H-M   'P 1'
#
loop_
_entity.id
_entity.type
_entity.pdbx_description
1 polymer ?
#
loop_
_entity_poly.entity_id
_entity_poly.type
_entity_poly.pdbx_seq_one_letter_code
_entity_poly.pdbx_strand_id
1 'polypeptide(L)'
;MPLAGISGLFGNQTFFFPAADLAVIVSEHLPEDAARLATPEGQAAARDHARVISTCFNKSTVLPFRFGTTFEDDDALRRSVRSNQRHFMANVERLRGKAEMHLKVVIDDICPETKGQLQTHQAAGQEYLSHLRESATRQRERQSKARALSLQMNRMFLPLAEEITCKRMDSGKMLIDIAHLVDKKTVERYQNKYSTATTELKDCAMQLSGPWPPYHFVHRDQRTHA
;
A
#
# COMPACT_ATOMS: atom_id res chain seq x y z
N MET A 1 22.26 17.80 -8.15
CA MET A 1 22.29 17.60 -9.63
C MET A 1 20.86 17.29 -10.08
N PRO A 2 20.35 17.94 -11.14
CA PRO A 2 19.03 17.65 -11.67
C PRO A 2 18.96 16.21 -12.21
N LEU A 3 17.84 15.54 -11.95
CA LEU A 3 17.54 14.24 -12.54
C LEU A 3 17.06 14.48 -13.98
N ALA A 4 17.90 14.19 -14.96
CA ALA A 4 17.54 14.38 -16.35
C ALA A 4 16.31 13.54 -16.73
N GLY A 5 15.27 14.22 -17.23
CA GLY A 5 14.08 13.57 -17.81
C GLY A 5 13.03 13.08 -16.81
N ILE A 6 13.11 13.41 -15.52
CA ILE A 6 12.09 13.07 -14.53
C ILE A 6 11.53 14.36 -13.93
N SER A 7 10.28 14.67 -14.24
CA SER A 7 9.55 15.75 -13.57
C SER A 7 8.96 15.28 -12.26
N GLY A 8 9.05 16.12 -11.22
CA GLY A 8 8.41 15.91 -9.93
C GLY A 8 6.95 16.33 -9.90
N LEU A 9 6.47 16.70 -8.70
CA LEU A 9 5.11 17.19 -8.48
C LEU A 9 4.88 18.47 -9.29
N PHE A 10 3.70 18.59 -9.86
CA PHE A 10 3.26 19.77 -10.63
C PHE A 10 4.19 20.15 -11.80
N GLY A 11 5.00 19.21 -12.29
CA GLY A 11 5.97 19.44 -13.36
C GLY A 11 7.30 20.04 -12.89
N ASN A 12 7.48 20.27 -11.60
CA ASN A 12 8.71 20.82 -11.02
C ASN A 12 9.91 19.88 -11.28
N GLN A 13 11.09 20.46 -11.35
CA GLN A 13 12.32 19.71 -11.55
C GLN A 13 12.66 18.87 -10.33
N THR A 14 13.17 17.66 -10.55
CA THR A 14 13.68 16.79 -9.49
C THR A 14 15.20 16.86 -9.41
N PHE A 15 15.72 16.76 -8.18
CA PHE A 15 17.14 16.84 -7.90
C PHE A 15 17.60 15.68 -7.04
N PHE A 16 18.86 15.27 -7.23
CA PHE A 16 19.59 14.48 -6.26
C PHE A 16 20.16 15.41 -5.19
N PHE A 17 19.76 15.15 -3.97
CA PHE A 17 20.27 15.83 -2.80
C PHE A 17 21.18 14.85 -2.02
N PRO A 18 22.51 15.07 -2.01
CA PRO A 18 23.42 14.19 -1.28
C PRO A 18 23.28 14.40 0.22
N ALA A 19 23.10 13.34 0.97
CA ALA A 19 23.00 13.35 2.42
C ALA A 19 23.72 12.14 3.01
N ALA A 20 24.96 12.34 3.44
CA ALA A 20 25.90 11.32 3.88
C ALA A 20 26.10 10.23 2.80
N ASP A 21 25.89 8.95 3.14
CA ASP A 21 26.05 7.82 2.20
C ASP A 21 24.80 7.55 1.35
N LEU A 22 23.79 8.45 1.42
CA LEU A 22 22.53 8.33 0.72
C LEU A 22 22.35 9.51 -0.25
N ALA A 23 21.53 9.29 -1.27
CA ALA A 23 21.00 10.35 -2.10
C ALA A 23 19.49 10.43 -1.91
N VAL A 24 18.99 11.63 -1.62
CA VAL A 24 17.55 11.87 -1.53
C VAL A 24 17.09 12.50 -2.84
N ILE A 25 15.97 12.03 -3.37
CA ILE A 25 15.34 12.65 -4.53
C ILE A 25 14.30 13.61 -4.02
N VAL A 26 14.44 14.87 -4.40
CA VAL A 26 13.57 15.98 -3.97
C VAL A 26 13.09 16.75 -5.18
N SER A 27 11.95 17.41 -5.05
CA SER A 27 11.55 18.50 -5.93
C SER A 27 11.23 19.73 -5.12
N GLU A 28 11.46 20.89 -5.69
CA GLU A 28 11.04 22.15 -5.06
C GLU A 28 9.53 22.15 -4.86
N HIS A 29 9.12 22.76 -3.79
CA HIS A 29 7.72 22.90 -3.39
C HIS A 29 7.50 24.35 -2.98
N LEU A 30 6.60 25.00 -3.70
CA LEU A 30 6.26 26.40 -3.44
C LEU A 30 5.11 26.46 -2.40
N PRO A 31 5.00 27.54 -1.63
CA PRO A 31 3.93 27.69 -0.63
C PRO A 31 2.51 27.51 -1.22
N GLU A 32 2.28 27.97 -2.45
CA GLU A 32 1.03 27.79 -3.17
C GLU A 32 0.71 26.32 -3.53
N ASP A 33 1.70 25.48 -3.65
CA ASP A 33 1.50 24.06 -3.97
C ASP A 33 0.79 23.32 -2.82
N ALA A 34 0.96 23.77 -1.58
CA ALA A 34 0.26 23.18 -0.43
C ALA A 34 -1.27 23.24 -0.57
N ALA A 35 -1.80 24.38 -1.08
CA ALA A 35 -3.23 24.52 -1.36
C ALA A 35 -3.68 23.60 -2.51
N ARG A 36 -2.86 23.43 -3.53
CA ARG A 36 -3.14 22.56 -4.68
C ARG A 36 -3.21 21.08 -4.32
N LEU A 37 -2.47 20.63 -3.30
CA LEU A 37 -2.54 19.25 -2.82
C LEU A 37 -3.92 18.87 -2.26
N ALA A 38 -4.67 19.83 -1.75
CA ALA A 38 -6.04 19.61 -1.25
C ALA A 38 -7.12 19.59 -2.35
N THR A 39 -6.76 19.88 -3.59
CA THR A 39 -7.64 19.91 -4.76
C THR A 39 -7.53 18.61 -5.59
N PRO A 40 -8.34 18.43 -6.65
CA PRO A 40 -8.16 17.31 -7.60
C PRO A 40 -6.75 17.25 -8.22
N GLU A 41 -6.01 18.37 -8.28
CA GLU A 41 -4.61 18.37 -8.71
C GLU A 41 -3.70 17.56 -7.77
N GLY A 42 -4.05 17.46 -6.48
CA GLY A 42 -3.34 16.61 -5.51
C GLY A 42 -3.32 15.14 -5.91
N GLN A 43 -4.35 14.63 -6.59
CA GLN A 43 -4.35 13.27 -7.12
C GLN A 43 -3.36 13.11 -8.29
N ALA A 44 -3.22 14.14 -9.14
CA ALA A 44 -2.22 14.16 -10.19
C ALA A 44 -0.80 14.20 -9.59
N ALA A 45 -0.57 15.04 -8.59
CA ALA A 45 0.70 15.12 -7.88
C ALA A 45 1.07 13.80 -7.18
N ALA A 46 0.10 13.08 -6.60
CA ALA A 46 0.34 11.75 -6.03
C ALA A 46 0.78 10.74 -7.10
N ARG A 47 0.20 10.80 -8.30
CA ARG A 47 0.64 9.96 -9.45
C ARG A 47 2.04 10.34 -9.92
N ASP A 48 2.38 11.63 -9.96
CA ASP A 48 3.73 12.09 -10.29
C ASP A 48 4.76 11.58 -9.28
N HIS A 49 4.47 11.69 -7.99
CA HIS A 49 5.29 11.12 -6.93
C HIS A 49 5.53 9.61 -7.12
N ALA A 50 4.46 8.85 -7.35
CA ALA A 50 4.55 7.41 -7.60
C ALA A 50 5.38 7.11 -8.86
N ARG A 51 5.25 7.90 -9.93
CA ARG A 51 6.01 7.78 -11.17
C ARG A 51 7.51 8.01 -10.94
N VAL A 52 7.88 9.05 -10.18
CA VAL A 52 9.29 9.31 -9.81
C VAL A 52 9.87 8.12 -9.07
N ILE A 53 9.19 7.64 -8.03
CA ILE A 53 9.63 6.50 -7.24
C ILE A 53 9.79 5.24 -8.10
N SER A 54 8.81 4.91 -8.95
CA SER A 54 8.84 3.75 -9.84
C SER A 54 9.99 3.83 -10.85
N THR A 55 10.25 5.01 -11.41
CA THR A 55 11.35 5.22 -12.35
C THR A 55 12.70 4.98 -11.68
N CYS A 56 12.86 5.44 -10.44
CA CYS A 56 14.08 5.24 -9.67
C CYS A 56 14.23 3.79 -9.19
N PHE A 57 13.12 3.14 -8.81
CA PHE A 57 13.08 1.75 -8.38
C PHE A 57 13.53 0.76 -9.47
N ASN A 58 13.28 1.07 -10.72
CA ASN A 58 13.75 0.26 -11.85
C ASN A 58 15.28 0.26 -11.98
N LYS A 59 15.95 1.28 -11.43
CA LYS A 59 17.40 1.46 -11.57
C LYS A 59 18.16 1.19 -10.26
N SER A 60 17.50 1.33 -9.12
CA SER A 60 18.15 1.27 -7.80
C SER A 60 17.19 0.79 -6.72
N THR A 61 17.72 0.54 -5.51
CA THR A 61 16.89 0.34 -4.32
C THR A 61 16.40 1.69 -3.84
N VAL A 62 15.10 1.84 -3.66
CA VAL A 62 14.46 3.08 -3.24
C VAL A 62 13.70 2.84 -1.95
N LEU A 63 13.84 3.77 -1.00
CA LEU A 63 12.97 3.86 0.18
C LEU A 63 11.94 4.94 -0.08
N PRO A 64 10.69 4.60 -0.37
CA PRO A 64 9.67 5.58 -0.67
C PRO A 64 9.27 6.36 0.59
N PHE A 65 9.38 7.68 0.54
CA PHE A 65 8.75 8.54 1.51
C PHE A 65 7.24 8.60 1.27
N ARG A 66 6.51 8.90 2.33
CA ARG A 66 5.06 9.11 2.22
C ARG A 66 4.80 10.34 1.36
N PHE A 67 3.83 10.26 0.44
CA PHE A 67 3.35 11.43 -0.29
C PHE A 67 2.96 12.56 0.66
N GLY A 68 3.37 13.79 0.34
CA GLY A 68 3.15 14.96 1.19
C GLY A 68 4.22 15.18 2.26
N THR A 69 5.31 14.38 2.29
CA THR A 69 6.46 14.66 3.15
C THR A 69 7.22 15.86 2.60
N THR A 70 7.29 16.95 3.37
CA THR A 70 7.99 18.19 3.03
C THR A 70 8.99 18.55 4.13
N PHE A 71 9.99 19.34 3.78
CA PHE A 71 10.98 19.92 4.68
C PHE A 71 11.03 21.42 4.44
N GLU A 72 11.23 22.19 5.50
CA GLU A 72 11.27 23.66 5.44
C GLU A 72 12.43 24.16 4.58
N ASP A 73 13.58 23.49 4.70
CA ASP A 73 14.81 23.82 3.99
C ASP A 73 15.72 22.59 3.82
N ASP A 74 16.81 22.80 3.11
CA ASP A 74 17.86 21.81 2.89
C ASP A 74 18.52 21.33 4.19
N ASP A 75 18.65 22.19 5.19
CA ASP A 75 19.27 21.84 6.45
C ASP A 75 18.34 20.98 7.32
N ALA A 76 17.04 21.23 7.30
CA ALA A 76 16.05 20.38 7.93
C ALA A 76 16.07 18.98 7.31
N LEU A 77 16.13 18.88 5.98
CA LEU A 77 16.29 17.62 5.27
C LEU A 77 17.58 16.91 5.67
N ARG A 78 18.72 17.60 5.67
CA ARG A 78 20.02 17.02 6.07
C ARG A 78 20.00 16.51 7.51
N ARG A 79 19.46 17.28 8.44
CA ARG A 79 19.32 16.87 9.85
C ARG A 79 18.48 15.59 9.95
N SER A 80 17.33 15.55 9.29
CA SER A 80 16.45 14.39 9.28
C SER A 80 17.13 13.14 8.74
N VAL A 81 17.82 13.24 7.61
CA VAL A 81 18.51 12.08 7.02
C VAL A 81 19.66 11.61 7.89
N ARG A 82 20.48 12.52 8.46
CA ARG A 82 21.58 12.17 9.37
C ARG A 82 21.07 11.47 10.64
N SER A 83 20.01 11.99 11.24
CA SER A 83 19.42 11.39 12.44
C SER A 83 18.88 9.98 12.21
N ASN A 84 18.45 9.67 10.99
CA ASN A 84 17.88 8.38 10.61
C ASN A 84 18.84 7.54 9.73
N GLN A 85 20.09 7.96 9.52
CA GLN A 85 20.99 7.36 8.55
C GLN A 85 21.14 5.85 8.72
N ARG A 86 21.42 5.39 9.94
CA ARG A 86 21.59 3.96 10.24
C ARG A 86 20.34 3.16 9.86
N HIS A 87 19.19 3.71 10.16
CA HIS A 87 17.91 3.09 9.86
C HIS A 87 17.65 3.02 8.35
N PHE A 88 17.90 4.11 7.63
CA PHE A 88 17.78 4.12 6.17
C PHE A 88 18.73 3.15 5.50
N MET A 89 20.00 3.14 5.92
CA MET A 89 20.99 2.22 5.37
C MET A 89 20.62 0.76 5.59
N ALA A 90 20.16 0.41 6.80
CA ALA A 90 19.68 -0.94 7.10
C ALA A 90 18.49 -1.36 6.21
N ASN A 91 17.53 -0.43 5.98
CA ASN A 91 16.42 -0.70 5.07
C ASN A 91 16.88 -0.82 3.62
N VAL A 92 17.77 0.05 3.13
CA VAL A 92 18.32 -0.03 1.76
C VAL A 92 18.98 -1.38 1.55
N GLU A 93 19.79 -1.84 2.49
CA GLU A 93 20.48 -3.12 2.38
C GLU A 93 19.52 -4.30 2.41
N ARG A 94 18.56 -4.30 3.35
CA ARG A 94 17.56 -5.35 3.49
C ARG A 94 16.63 -5.46 2.27
N LEU A 95 16.30 -4.32 1.67
CA LEU A 95 15.36 -4.25 0.53
C LEU A 95 16.06 -4.28 -0.82
N ARG A 96 17.40 -4.45 -0.83
CA ARG A 96 18.17 -4.53 -2.07
C ARG A 96 17.72 -5.72 -2.92
N GLY A 97 17.38 -5.44 -4.20
CA GLY A 97 16.91 -6.46 -5.13
C GLY A 97 15.52 -7.01 -4.84
N LYS A 98 14.78 -6.41 -3.89
CA LYS A 98 13.43 -6.82 -3.53
C LYS A 98 12.38 -5.96 -4.20
N ALA A 99 11.19 -6.54 -4.33
CA ALA A 99 9.98 -5.88 -4.83
C ALA A 99 8.77 -6.28 -3.98
N GLU A 100 7.77 -5.42 -3.98
CA GLU A 100 6.49 -5.71 -3.36
C GLU A 100 5.50 -6.19 -4.41
N MET A 101 4.88 -7.36 -4.16
CA MET A 101 3.74 -7.87 -4.90
C MET A 101 2.50 -7.73 -4.03
N HIS A 102 1.43 -7.18 -4.60
CA HIS A 102 0.22 -6.87 -3.87
C HIS A 102 -0.94 -7.71 -4.38
N LEU A 103 -1.54 -8.49 -3.50
CA LEU A 103 -2.63 -9.41 -3.79
C LEU A 103 -3.88 -8.98 -3.04
N LYS A 104 -4.94 -8.66 -3.77
CA LYS A 104 -6.26 -8.37 -3.22
C LYS A 104 -7.20 -9.51 -3.51
N VAL A 105 -7.98 -9.90 -2.51
CA VAL A 105 -9.05 -10.89 -2.66
C VAL A 105 -10.39 -10.19 -2.44
N VAL A 106 -11.25 -10.31 -3.44
CA VAL A 106 -12.56 -9.69 -3.51
C VAL A 106 -13.62 -10.78 -3.55
N ILE A 107 -14.72 -10.58 -2.87
CA ILE A 107 -15.91 -11.43 -2.96
C ILE A 107 -17.05 -10.66 -3.58
N ASP A 108 -17.79 -11.33 -4.47
CA ASP A 108 -18.95 -10.74 -5.15
C ASP A 108 -20.25 -10.82 -4.33
N ASP A 109 -20.21 -11.43 -3.15
CA ASP A 109 -21.36 -11.53 -2.22
C ASP A 109 -21.78 -10.14 -1.72
N ILE A 110 -22.44 -9.41 -2.60
CA ILE A 110 -23.12 -8.18 -2.25
C ILE A 110 -24.56 -8.57 -1.94
N CYS A 111 -24.83 -8.84 -0.69
CA CYS A 111 -26.18 -8.55 -0.22
C CYS A 111 -26.31 -7.02 -0.21
N PRO A 112 -27.24 -6.41 -0.95
CA PRO A 112 -27.42 -4.97 -0.92
C PRO A 112 -27.63 -4.57 0.53
N GLU A 113 -26.92 -3.51 0.96
CA GLU A 113 -27.25 -2.83 2.20
C GLU A 113 -28.71 -2.40 2.05
N THR A 114 -29.62 -3.14 2.65
CA THR A 114 -31.02 -2.73 2.76
C THR A 114 -30.99 -1.49 3.66
N LYS A 115 -30.97 -0.32 3.04
CA LYS A 115 -31.27 0.93 3.73
C LYS A 115 -32.70 0.78 4.23
N GLY A 116 -32.84 0.38 5.48
CA GLY A 116 -34.11 0.20 6.15
C GLY A 116 -34.87 1.52 6.10
N GLN A 117 -35.92 1.57 5.28
CA GLN A 117 -36.97 2.54 5.46
C GLN A 117 -37.67 2.19 6.78
N LEU A 118 -37.53 3.10 7.73
CA LEU A 118 -38.30 3.09 8.97
C LEU A 118 -39.80 3.12 8.64
N GLN A 119 -40.47 2.01 8.81
CA GLN A 119 -41.94 1.97 8.87
C GLN A 119 -42.41 1.40 10.22
N THR A 120 -42.98 2.31 11.00
CA THR A 120 -43.98 2.22 12.09
C THR A 120 -44.09 1.01 13.02
N HIS A 121 -43.72 1.32 14.28
CA HIS A 121 -44.29 0.93 15.59
C HIS A 121 -44.77 -0.50 15.87
N GLN A 122 -44.08 -1.21 16.75
CA GLN A 122 -44.32 -2.46 17.50
C GLN A 122 -43.82 -3.79 16.90
N ALA A 123 -43.86 -4.03 15.59
CA ALA A 123 -43.17 -5.14 14.97
C ALA A 123 -41.64 -4.81 14.79
N ALA A 124 -41.30 -3.54 14.86
CA ALA A 124 -39.96 -3.00 14.63
C ALA A 124 -38.86 -3.56 15.55
N GLY A 125 -39.19 -3.92 16.79
CA GLY A 125 -38.16 -4.41 17.74
C GLY A 125 -37.65 -5.82 17.42
N GLN A 126 -38.55 -6.74 17.09
CA GLN A 126 -38.19 -8.11 16.73
C GLN A 126 -37.49 -8.17 15.36
N GLU A 127 -38.04 -7.40 14.40
CA GLU A 127 -37.43 -7.28 13.06
C GLU A 127 -36.05 -6.63 13.12
N TYR A 128 -35.88 -5.59 13.91
CA TYR A 128 -34.56 -4.97 14.19
C TYR A 128 -33.59 -5.96 14.79
N LEU A 129 -33.99 -6.73 15.81
CA LEU A 129 -33.14 -7.75 16.43
C LEU A 129 -32.80 -8.89 15.49
N SER A 130 -33.73 -9.31 14.61
CA SER A 130 -33.45 -10.33 13.60
C SER A 130 -32.41 -9.82 12.57
N HIS A 131 -32.55 -8.60 12.10
CA HIS A 131 -31.57 -7.95 11.20
C HIS A 131 -30.18 -7.82 11.86
N LEU A 132 -30.12 -7.44 13.13
CA LEU A 132 -28.86 -7.38 13.86
C LEU A 132 -28.20 -8.77 13.98
N ARG A 133 -28.98 -9.81 14.27
CA ARG A 133 -28.47 -11.18 14.36
C ARG A 133 -27.98 -11.69 13.02
N GLU A 134 -28.72 -11.46 11.96
CA GLU A 134 -28.31 -11.82 10.59
C GLU A 134 -27.06 -11.06 10.14
N SER A 135 -26.98 -9.77 10.45
CA SER A 135 -25.80 -8.96 10.16
C SER A 135 -24.57 -9.48 10.93
N ALA A 136 -24.73 -9.78 12.21
CA ALA A 136 -23.64 -10.34 13.04
C ALA A 136 -23.22 -11.74 12.55
N THR A 137 -24.15 -12.57 12.10
CA THR A 137 -23.85 -13.89 11.54
C THR A 137 -23.08 -13.76 10.23
N ARG A 138 -23.56 -12.95 9.31
CA ARG A 138 -22.87 -12.65 8.03
C ARG A 138 -21.45 -12.11 8.26
N GLN A 139 -21.29 -11.22 9.22
CA GLN A 139 -19.97 -10.67 9.55
C GLN A 139 -19.02 -11.77 10.09
N ARG A 140 -19.49 -12.66 10.95
CA ARG A 140 -18.71 -13.80 11.45
C ARG A 140 -18.31 -14.75 10.32
N GLU A 141 -19.23 -15.10 9.44
CA GLU A 141 -18.98 -15.94 8.27
C GLU A 141 -17.93 -15.31 7.35
N ARG A 142 -18.06 -14.01 7.09
CA ARG A 142 -17.11 -13.23 6.31
C ARG A 142 -15.71 -13.25 6.93
N GLN A 143 -15.60 -13.01 8.24
CA GLN A 143 -14.33 -13.06 8.97
C GLN A 143 -13.71 -14.46 8.95
N SER A 144 -14.52 -15.49 9.10
CA SER A 144 -14.08 -16.89 8.99
C SER A 144 -13.54 -17.20 7.60
N LYS A 145 -14.27 -16.82 6.55
CA LYS A 145 -13.84 -16.97 5.15
C LYS A 145 -12.54 -16.20 4.88
N ALA A 146 -12.44 -14.95 5.37
CA ALA A 146 -11.23 -14.14 5.24
C ALA A 146 -10.03 -14.79 5.92
N ARG A 147 -10.22 -15.37 7.12
CA ARG A 147 -9.18 -16.09 7.83
C ARG A 147 -8.72 -17.35 7.10
N ALA A 148 -9.65 -18.15 6.61
CA ALA A 148 -9.34 -19.37 5.87
C ALA A 148 -8.57 -19.04 4.56
N LEU A 149 -9.04 -18.09 3.78
CA LEU A 149 -8.40 -17.64 2.54
C LEU A 149 -7.02 -17.01 2.81
N SER A 150 -6.86 -16.21 3.86
CA SER A 150 -5.56 -15.63 4.16
C SER A 150 -4.53 -16.70 4.54
N LEU A 151 -4.93 -17.74 5.27
CA LEU A 151 -4.05 -18.87 5.56
C LEU A 151 -3.70 -19.67 4.31
N GLN A 152 -4.66 -19.88 3.42
CA GLN A 152 -4.44 -20.58 2.15
C GLN A 152 -3.49 -19.77 1.26
N MET A 153 -3.70 -18.46 1.09
CA MET A 153 -2.80 -17.58 0.36
C MET A 153 -1.38 -17.61 0.93
N ASN A 154 -1.26 -17.48 2.25
CA ASN A 154 0.06 -17.54 2.89
C ASN A 154 0.78 -18.88 2.58
N ARG A 155 0.09 -20.02 2.66
CA ARG A 155 0.69 -21.33 2.32
C ARG A 155 1.13 -21.39 0.85
N MET A 156 0.35 -20.82 -0.06
CA MET A 156 0.64 -20.86 -1.49
C MET A 156 1.83 -19.97 -1.87
N PHE A 157 1.96 -18.81 -1.24
CA PHE A 157 2.94 -17.79 -1.62
C PHE A 157 4.16 -17.70 -0.69
N LEU A 158 4.11 -18.26 0.53
CA LEU A 158 5.22 -18.30 1.47
C LEU A 158 6.56 -18.77 0.86
N PRO A 159 6.58 -19.79 -0.03
CA PRO A 159 7.84 -20.21 -0.64
C PRO A 159 8.49 -19.17 -1.57
N LEU A 160 7.76 -18.13 -1.95
CA LEU A 160 8.20 -17.07 -2.86
C LEU A 160 8.33 -15.71 -2.17
N ALA A 161 7.83 -15.58 -0.94
CA ALA A 161 7.81 -14.35 -0.18
C ALA A 161 8.77 -14.42 1.02
N GLU A 162 9.58 -13.39 1.21
CA GLU A 162 10.47 -13.30 2.37
C GLU A 162 9.75 -12.68 3.58
N GLU A 163 8.88 -11.71 3.32
CA GLU A 163 8.05 -11.07 4.34
C GLU A 163 6.62 -10.94 3.81
N ILE A 164 5.64 -10.99 4.70
CA ILE A 164 4.23 -10.90 4.36
C ILE A 164 3.53 -9.95 5.31
N THR A 165 2.78 -9.01 4.75
CA THR A 165 1.84 -8.18 5.49
C THR A 165 0.44 -8.47 4.99
N CYS A 166 -0.47 -8.84 5.88
CA CYS A 166 -1.84 -9.21 5.51
C CYS A 166 -2.84 -8.41 6.35
N LYS A 167 -3.72 -7.70 5.67
CA LYS A 167 -4.84 -6.97 6.26
C LYS A 167 -6.15 -7.63 5.83
N ARG A 168 -6.93 -8.10 6.80
CA ARG A 168 -8.31 -8.55 6.57
C ARG A 168 -9.23 -7.35 6.67
N MET A 169 -10.20 -7.28 5.75
CA MET A 169 -11.15 -6.17 5.66
C MET A 169 -12.50 -6.59 6.27
N ASP A 170 -13.03 -5.75 7.14
CA ASP A 170 -14.31 -6.04 7.82
C ASP A 170 -15.53 -5.53 7.05
N SER A 171 -15.32 -4.70 6.04
CA SER A 171 -16.40 -4.07 5.26
C SER A 171 -16.07 -3.97 3.77
N GLY A 172 -17.10 -3.72 2.96
CA GLY A 172 -16.97 -3.57 1.52
C GLY A 172 -16.74 -4.89 0.78
N LYS A 173 -16.42 -4.82 -0.49
CA LYS A 173 -16.19 -5.99 -1.36
C LYS A 173 -14.85 -6.67 -1.11
N MET A 174 -13.84 -5.91 -0.73
CA MET A 174 -12.50 -6.44 -0.49
C MET A 174 -12.47 -7.23 0.83
N LEU A 175 -11.99 -8.46 0.75
CA LEU A 175 -11.91 -9.36 1.90
C LEU A 175 -10.52 -9.38 2.52
N ILE A 176 -9.49 -9.39 1.68
CA ILE A 176 -8.10 -9.50 2.09
C ILE A 176 -7.24 -8.59 1.22
N ASP A 177 -6.27 -7.96 1.84
CA ASP A 177 -5.25 -7.15 1.21
C ASP A 177 -3.88 -7.64 1.72
N ILE A 178 -3.08 -8.22 0.84
CA ILE A 178 -1.79 -8.84 1.18
C ILE A 178 -0.68 -8.18 0.38
N ALA A 179 0.37 -7.75 1.07
CA ALA A 179 1.62 -7.38 0.45
C ALA A 179 2.68 -8.46 0.75
N HIS A 180 3.39 -8.89 -0.28
CA HIS A 180 4.48 -9.85 -0.22
C HIS A 180 5.79 -9.18 -0.64
N LEU A 181 6.81 -9.27 0.18
CA LEU A 181 8.18 -8.90 -0.19
C LEU A 181 8.83 -10.09 -0.90
N VAL A 182 9.23 -9.90 -2.15
CA VAL A 182 9.80 -10.96 -2.99
C VAL A 182 11.13 -10.50 -3.61
N ASP A 183 12.01 -11.42 -3.92
CA ASP A 183 13.17 -11.13 -4.76
C ASP A 183 12.70 -10.76 -6.18
N LYS A 184 13.25 -9.70 -6.78
CA LYS A 184 12.93 -9.29 -8.16
C LYS A 184 13.10 -10.42 -9.16
N LYS A 185 14.03 -11.35 -8.93
CA LYS A 185 14.28 -12.52 -9.78
C LYS A 185 13.16 -13.56 -9.71
N THR A 186 12.33 -13.53 -8.66
CA THR A 186 11.22 -14.47 -8.46
C THR A 186 9.87 -13.93 -8.88
N VAL A 187 9.79 -12.69 -9.36
CA VAL A 187 8.53 -12.03 -9.75
C VAL A 187 7.76 -12.84 -10.79
N GLU A 188 8.42 -13.35 -11.82
CA GLU A 188 7.78 -14.17 -12.85
C GLU A 188 7.19 -15.48 -12.26
N ARG A 189 7.93 -16.14 -11.38
CA ARG A 189 7.43 -17.34 -10.68
C ARG A 189 6.23 -17.00 -9.78
N TYR A 190 6.24 -15.83 -9.16
CA TYR A 190 5.12 -15.34 -8.37
C TYR A 190 3.88 -15.13 -9.25
N GLN A 191 4.02 -14.48 -10.41
CA GLN A 191 2.94 -14.26 -11.36
C GLN A 191 2.36 -15.58 -11.89
N ASN A 192 3.21 -16.56 -12.20
CA ASN A 192 2.78 -17.90 -12.61
C ASN A 192 2.01 -18.60 -11.48
N LYS A 193 2.46 -18.48 -10.23
CA LYS A 193 1.75 -19.03 -9.07
C LYS A 193 0.40 -18.36 -8.86
N TYR A 194 0.31 -17.04 -9.09
CA TYR A 194 -0.95 -16.30 -9.06
C TYR A 194 -1.93 -16.85 -10.12
N SER A 195 -1.49 -17.07 -11.35
CA SER A 195 -2.33 -17.62 -12.42
C SER A 195 -2.88 -19.00 -12.05
N THR A 196 -2.07 -19.84 -11.40
CA THR A 196 -2.52 -21.13 -10.87
C THR A 196 -3.56 -20.94 -9.76
N ALA A 197 -3.29 -20.04 -8.81
CA ALA A 197 -4.18 -19.76 -7.69
C ALA A 197 -5.56 -19.27 -8.14
N THR A 198 -5.63 -18.42 -9.17
CA THR A 198 -6.92 -17.97 -9.74
C THR A 198 -7.74 -19.08 -10.36
N THR A 199 -7.08 -20.13 -10.84
CA THR A 199 -7.76 -21.30 -11.41
C THR A 199 -8.28 -22.24 -10.32
N GLU A 200 -7.55 -22.36 -9.21
CA GLU A 200 -7.91 -23.21 -8.07
C GLU A 200 -9.01 -22.59 -7.18
N LEU A 201 -9.03 -21.26 -7.05
CA LEU A 201 -9.90 -20.50 -6.15
C LEU A 201 -11.01 -19.80 -6.92
N LYS A 202 -12.05 -20.55 -7.26
CA LYS A 202 -13.18 -20.05 -8.08
C LYS A 202 -14.19 -19.20 -7.29
N ASP A 203 -14.19 -19.30 -5.96
CA ASP A 203 -15.18 -18.68 -5.08
C ASP A 203 -14.83 -17.22 -4.70
N CYS A 204 -13.77 -16.67 -5.27
CA CYS A 204 -13.34 -15.31 -5.04
C CYS A 204 -12.60 -14.75 -6.25
N ALA A 205 -12.74 -13.46 -6.49
CA ALA A 205 -11.93 -12.76 -7.47
C ALA A 205 -10.62 -12.32 -6.82
N MET A 206 -9.51 -12.55 -7.52
CA MET A 206 -8.20 -12.09 -7.09
C MET A 206 -7.65 -11.04 -8.04
N GLN A 207 -6.98 -10.04 -7.50
CA GLN A 207 -6.30 -9.00 -8.26
C GLN A 207 -4.85 -8.94 -7.81
N LEU A 208 -3.94 -9.07 -8.77
CA LEU A 208 -2.52 -8.92 -8.54
C LEU A 208 -2.04 -7.57 -9.08
N SER A 209 -1.17 -6.91 -8.33
CA SER A 209 -0.43 -5.74 -8.80
C SER A 209 1.02 -5.78 -8.31
N GLY A 210 1.88 -5.08 -9.00
CA GLY A 210 3.33 -5.08 -8.80
C GLY A 210 4.08 -5.60 -10.03
N PRO A 211 5.42 -5.59 -9.99
CA PRO A 211 6.28 -5.28 -8.84
C PRO A 211 6.32 -3.79 -8.51
N TRP A 212 6.14 -3.47 -7.24
CA TRP A 212 6.19 -2.12 -6.69
C TRP A 212 7.43 -1.92 -5.82
N PRO A 213 7.86 -0.67 -5.60
CA PRO A 213 8.74 -0.33 -4.49
C PRO A 213 8.14 -0.82 -3.16
N PRO A 214 8.95 -1.30 -2.21
CA PRO A 214 8.47 -2.00 -1.02
C PRO A 214 7.91 -1.05 0.05
N TYR A 215 6.79 -0.39 -0.23
CA TYR A 215 6.14 0.59 0.64
C TYR A 215 5.74 0.03 2.01
N HIS A 216 5.22 -1.20 2.06
CA HIS A 216 4.75 -1.83 3.30
C HIS A 216 5.89 -2.41 4.13
N PHE A 217 7.07 -2.55 3.55
CA PHE A 217 8.22 -3.20 4.16
C PHE A 217 9.34 -2.24 4.58
N VAL A 218 9.18 -0.94 4.37
CA VAL A 218 10.08 0.04 4.99
C VAL A 218 9.78 0.08 6.48
N HIS A 219 10.68 -0.46 7.28
CA HIS A 219 10.57 -0.36 8.74
C HIS A 219 10.71 1.12 9.13
N ARG A 220 9.82 1.60 9.97
CA ARG A 220 9.87 2.96 10.52
C ARG A 220 10.46 2.89 11.92
N ASP A 221 11.38 3.77 12.24
CA ASP A 221 11.83 3.91 13.62
C ASP A 221 10.65 4.49 14.43
N GLN A 222 10.23 3.77 15.49
CA GLN A 222 9.11 4.21 16.35
C GLN A 222 9.45 5.47 17.18
N ARG A 223 10.66 6.02 17.03
CA ARG A 223 11.15 7.15 17.83
C ARG A 223 10.85 8.54 17.23
N THR A 224 10.19 8.64 16.09
CA THR A 224 9.97 9.91 15.37
C THR A 224 8.58 10.52 15.60
N HIS A 225 7.90 10.20 16.70
CA HIS A 225 6.69 10.89 17.14
C HIS A 225 6.90 11.42 18.58
N ALA A 226 7.72 12.45 18.72
CA ALA A 226 7.74 13.31 19.87
C ALA A 226 7.82 14.76 19.38
#